data_7ca98fb411485048bdc863b7318cd552
#
_entry.id   7ca98fb411485048bdc863b7318cd552
#
_cell.length_a   1.000
_cell.length_b   1.000
_cell.length_c   1.000
_cell.angle_alpha   90.00
_cell.angle_beta   90.00
_cell.angle_gamma   90.00
#
_symmetry.space_group_name_H-M   'P 1'
#
loop_
_entity.id
_entity.type
_entity.pdbx_description
1 polymer ?
#
loop_
_entity_poly.entity_id
_entity_poly.type
_entity_poly.pdbx_seq_one_letter_code
_entity_poly.pdbx_strand_id
1 'polypeptide(L)'
;MGLTVTALITLSMVGCGESELNDNSIKEESAKLNNVIEYPEGYDTTSAGASSFANSGDHKDSPYFSQLDVYNLKSTDTLSILSEFETYQQTTEVTCGPASALMVLNHFGENNYDELEIAEMMKCHKDLNGNNTEEPGVANEQGEIGTSTDRMVSFFEEIGWEVDSSLVKAQEDGYTFYDYNDFKDFVLENLNNNTPIMVEWIDWAGHWSNIIGYDTMGTESPADDVLILADPYDTSDHSQDGYKIYQGPRFFYMWLDSGMLPEDQSIQQWLVAKPGK
;
A
#
# COMPACT_ATOMS: atom_id res chain seq x y z
N MET A 1 77.16 33.00 -23.87
CA MET A 1 77.27 32.02 -22.77
C MET A 1 75.90 31.71 -22.29
N GLY A 2 75.28 30.69 -22.83
CA GLY A 2 73.95 30.23 -22.47
C GLY A 2 74.09 28.81 -21.93
N LEU A 3 73.69 28.59 -20.68
CA LEU A 3 73.60 27.24 -20.10
C LEU A 3 72.19 26.72 -20.35
N THR A 4 72.16 25.69 -21.15
CA THR A 4 70.95 24.86 -21.34
C THR A 4 70.93 23.75 -20.24
N VAL A 5 69.94 23.77 -19.41
CA VAL A 5 69.69 22.69 -18.44
C VAL A 5 68.69 21.77 -19.05
N THR A 6 69.11 20.55 -19.40
CA THR A 6 68.28 19.45 -19.88
C THR A 6 67.81 18.65 -18.68
N ALA A 7 66.54 18.70 -18.37
CA ALA A 7 65.93 17.84 -17.37
C ALA A 7 65.55 16.50 -17.99
N LEU A 8 66.21 15.43 -17.54
CA LEU A 8 65.86 14.05 -17.87
C LEU A 8 64.64 13.65 -17.01
N ILE A 9 63.50 13.41 -17.62
CA ILE A 9 62.37 12.76 -17.00
C ILE A 9 62.50 11.27 -17.19
N THR A 10 62.84 10.57 -16.12
CA THR A 10 62.81 9.10 -16.11
C THR A 10 61.38 8.65 -15.88
N LEU A 11 60.77 8.08 -16.93
CA LEU A 11 59.46 7.44 -16.85
C LEU A 11 59.65 6.04 -16.23
N SER A 12 59.31 5.89 -14.96
CA SER A 12 59.22 4.56 -14.34
C SER A 12 57.91 3.91 -14.77
N MET A 13 57.95 2.92 -15.62
CA MET A 13 56.86 2.00 -15.88
C MET A 13 56.60 1.19 -14.60
N VAL A 14 55.52 1.52 -13.92
CA VAL A 14 54.93 0.63 -12.91
C VAL A 14 54.07 -0.38 -13.66
N GLY A 15 54.49 -1.64 -13.58
CA GLY A 15 53.75 -2.76 -14.17
C GLY A 15 52.34 -2.82 -13.62
N CYS A 16 51.38 -2.90 -14.53
CA CYS A 16 50.05 -3.36 -14.19
C CYS A 16 50.12 -4.79 -13.66
N GLY A 17 50.05 -4.95 -12.35
CA GLY A 17 49.61 -6.19 -11.77
C GLY A 17 48.15 -6.34 -12.10
N GLU A 18 47.78 -7.39 -12.83
CA GLU A 18 46.43 -7.89 -12.91
C GLU A 18 46.00 -8.21 -11.46
N SER A 19 45.33 -7.28 -10.79
CA SER A 19 44.52 -7.63 -9.66
C SER A 19 43.35 -8.44 -10.25
N GLU A 20 43.35 -9.74 -10.00
CA GLU A 20 42.12 -10.54 -10.05
C GLU A 20 41.08 -9.74 -9.23
N LEU A 21 40.17 -9.08 -9.94
CA LEU A 21 38.94 -8.62 -9.36
C LEU A 21 38.25 -9.90 -8.91
N ASN A 22 38.37 -10.19 -7.61
CA ASN A 22 37.45 -11.07 -6.93
C ASN A 22 36.07 -10.52 -7.24
N ASP A 23 35.39 -11.16 -8.18
CA ASP A 23 33.98 -11.06 -8.42
C ASP A 23 33.25 -11.71 -7.21
N ASN A 24 33.49 -11.14 -6.04
CA ASN A 24 32.50 -11.15 -4.99
C ASN A 24 31.47 -10.11 -5.42
N SER A 25 30.66 -10.46 -6.43
CA SER A 25 29.29 -10.03 -6.45
C SER A 25 28.73 -10.50 -5.09
N ILE A 26 28.84 -9.63 -4.12
CA ILE A 26 27.95 -9.60 -2.99
C ILE A 26 26.59 -9.53 -3.69
N LYS A 27 25.92 -10.68 -3.84
CA LYS A 27 24.48 -10.68 -3.86
C LYS A 27 24.18 -9.97 -2.55
N GLU A 28 23.86 -8.69 -2.62
CA GLU A 28 23.02 -8.06 -1.64
C GLU A 28 21.77 -8.94 -1.65
N GLU A 29 21.72 -9.91 -0.74
CA GLU A 29 20.46 -10.39 -0.24
C GLU A 29 19.76 -9.09 0.15
N SER A 30 18.80 -8.69 -0.67
CA SER A 30 17.89 -7.60 -0.31
C SER A 30 17.48 -7.92 1.11
N ALA A 31 17.88 -7.07 2.05
CA ALA A 31 17.54 -7.30 3.44
C ALA A 31 16.03 -7.50 3.45
N LYS A 32 15.59 -8.72 3.77
CA LYS A 32 14.20 -9.10 3.79
C LYS A 32 13.52 -8.07 4.67
N LEU A 33 12.64 -7.27 4.10
CA LEU A 33 11.92 -6.26 4.85
C LEU A 33 11.08 -7.04 5.86
N ASN A 34 11.41 -6.95 7.15
CA ASN A 34 10.70 -7.69 8.21
C ASN A 34 9.25 -7.22 8.39
N ASN A 35 8.84 -6.24 7.63
CA ASN A 35 7.54 -5.59 7.67
C ASN A 35 6.60 -5.97 6.52
N VAL A 36 7.02 -6.85 5.61
CA VAL A 36 6.22 -7.30 4.48
C VAL A 36 5.81 -8.75 4.69
N ILE A 37 4.51 -9.01 4.55
CA ILE A 37 3.94 -10.36 4.59
C ILE A 37 4.50 -11.18 3.43
N GLU A 38 4.95 -12.39 3.68
CA GLU A 38 5.50 -13.26 2.64
C GLU A 38 4.42 -13.79 1.70
N TYR A 39 4.75 -13.83 0.40
CA TYR A 39 3.89 -14.48 -0.58
C TYR A 39 3.83 -15.99 -0.33
N PRO A 40 2.67 -16.63 -0.56
CA PRO A 40 2.57 -18.08 -0.58
C PRO A 40 3.47 -18.70 -1.64
N GLU A 41 3.93 -19.91 -1.40
CA GLU A 41 4.77 -20.64 -2.36
C GLU A 41 4.02 -20.84 -3.69
N GLY A 42 4.67 -20.47 -4.78
CA GLY A 42 4.14 -20.64 -6.13
C GLY A 42 3.46 -19.43 -6.74
N TYR A 43 3.32 -18.32 -6.01
CA TYR A 43 2.83 -17.07 -6.60
C TYR A 43 3.82 -16.50 -7.62
N ASP A 44 3.29 -16.07 -8.77
CA ASP A 44 4.06 -15.29 -9.74
C ASP A 44 4.06 -13.81 -9.32
N THR A 45 5.20 -13.34 -8.84
CA THR A 45 5.41 -11.95 -8.43
C THR A 45 6.18 -11.14 -9.48
N THR A 46 6.33 -11.65 -10.71
CA THR A 46 7.20 -11.05 -11.72
C THR A 46 6.46 -10.49 -12.92
N SER A 47 5.24 -10.92 -13.19
CA SER A 47 4.53 -10.59 -14.43
C SER A 47 3.35 -9.63 -14.24
N ALA A 48 2.84 -9.47 -13.03
CA ALA A 48 1.71 -8.59 -12.71
C ALA A 48 1.77 -8.11 -11.26
N GLY A 49 0.86 -7.19 -10.89
CA GLY A 49 0.76 -6.64 -9.55
C GLY A 49 1.92 -5.72 -9.16
N ALA A 50 1.87 -5.22 -7.95
CA ALA A 50 2.83 -4.25 -7.43
C ALA A 50 4.27 -4.75 -7.42
N SER A 51 4.47 -6.01 -7.05
CA SER A 51 5.81 -6.62 -6.98
C SER A 51 6.55 -6.67 -8.32
N SER A 52 5.84 -6.65 -9.47
CA SER A 52 6.46 -6.60 -10.79
C SER A 52 7.24 -5.31 -11.04
N PHE A 53 6.96 -4.26 -10.29
CA PHE A 53 7.67 -2.99 -10.35
C PHE A 53 8.99 -2.99 -9.57
N ALA A 54 9.21 -3.91 -8.66
CA ALA A 54 10.34 -3.91 -7.72
C ALA A 54 11.73 -3.79 -8.38
N ASN A 55 11.87 -4.19 -9.64
CA ASN A 55 13.11 -4.12 -10.39
C ASN A 55 13.04 -3.21 -11.62
N SER A 56 11.96 -2.44 -11.78
CA SER A 56 11.71 -1.69 -13.02
C SER A 56 12.13 -0.23 -12.97
N GLY A 57 12.93 0.17 -12.03
CA GLY A 57 13.49 1.53 -12.00
C GLY A 57 13.34 2.26 -10.68
N ASP A 58 13.17 1.54 -9.60
CA ASP A 58 13.24 2.13 -8.27
C ASP A 58 14.60 2.75 -8.02
N HIS A 59 14.59 3.98 -7.57
CA HIS A 59 15.77 4.75 -7.25
C HIS A 59 15.74 5.13 -5.77
N LYS A 60 16.24 4.25 -4.92
CA LYS A 60 16.30 4.45 -3.46
C LYS A 60 16.98 5.77 -3.06
N ASP A 61 17.85 6.28 -3.93
CA ASP A 61 18.58 7.54 -3.71
C ASP A 61 17.90 8.74 -4.38
N SER A 62 16.60 8.67 -4.67
CA SER A 62 15.89 9.79 -5.27
C SER A 62 15.92 11.02 -4.38
N PRO A 63 16.33 12.20 -4.89
CA PRO A 63 16.33 13.43 -4.11
C PRO A 63 14.92 14.00 -3.88
N TYR A 64 13.90 13.41 -4.49
CA TYR A 64 12.51 13.88 -4.42
C TYR A 64 11.70 13.20 -3.34
N PHE A 65 12.18 12.09 -2.81
CA PHE A 65 11.47 11.30 -1.80
C PHE A 65 12.40 11.04 -0.63
N SER A 66 11.90 11.25 0.57
CA SER A 66 12.57 10.84 1.80
C SER A 66 12.00 9.50 2.24
N GLN A 67 12.87 8.56 2.57
CA GLN A 67 12.46 7.29 3.14
C GLN A 67 12.18 7.48 4.64
N LEU A 68 10.99 7.12 5.06
CA LEU A 68 10.58 7.11 6.45
C LEU A 68 10.37 5.66 6.88
N ASP A 69 11.02 5.24 7.95
CA ASP A 69 10.79 3.92 8.54
C ASP A 69 9.44 3.90 9.27
N VAL A 70 8.36 3.76 8.49
CA VAL A 70 6.98 3.78 8.99
C VAL A 70 6.73 2.61 9.95
N TYR A 71 7.25 1.43 9.65
CA TYR A 71 7.07 0.23 10.47
C TYR A 71 7.47 0.45 11.92
N ASN A 72 8.58 1.15 12.15
CA ASN A 72 9.10 1.40 13.49
C ASN A 72 8.57 2.68 14.15
N LEU A 73 7.70 3.44 13.49
CA LEU A 73 7.08 4.60 14.12
C LEU A 73 6.25 4.20 15.33
N LYS A 74 6.19 5.09 16.30
CA LYS A 74 5.36 4.95 17.51
C LYS A 74 4.48 6.17 17.68
N SER A 75 3.31 5.99 18.24
CA SER A 75 2.41 7.11 18.55
C SER A 75 3.09 8.13 19.47
N THR A 76 2.78 9.40 19.23
CA THR A 76 3.28 10.57 19.98
C THR A 76 2.09 11.45 20.38
N ASP A 77 2.34 12.67 20.82
CA ASP A 77 1.29 13.66 21.11
C ASP A 77 0.56 14.13 19.82
N THR A 78 1.20 13.97 18.65
CA THR A 78 0.66 14.43 17.36
C THR A 78 0.34 13.29 16.40
N LEU A 79 1.04 12.17 16.51
CA LEU A 79 0.92 10.98 15.66
C LEU A 79 0.16 9.87 16.39
N SER A 80 -0.94 9.41 15.81
CA SER A 80 -1.59 8.14 16.13
C SER A 80 -1.26 7.14 15.03
N ILE A 81 -0.66 5.98 15.37
CA ILE A 81 -0.23 4.98 14.38
C ILE A 81 -0.37 3.56 14.93
N LEU A 82 -0.75 2.64 14.06
CA LEU A 82 -0.68 1.20 14.30
C LEU A 82 0.76 0.76 14.08
N SER A 83 1.55 0.74 15.15
CA SER A 83 2.97 0.39 15.09
C SER A 83 3.17 -1.05 14.64
N GLU A 84 4.25 -1.29 13.87
CA GLU A 84 4.59 -2.64 13.40
C GLU A 84 3.48 -3.28 12.55
N PHE A 85 2.70 -2.47 11.83
CA PHE A 85 1.71 -2.95 10.89
C PHE A 85 2.43 -3.48 9.64
N GLU A 86 2.30 -4.77 9.37
CA GLU A 86 2.94 -5.42 8.22
C GLU A 86 2.17 -5.14 6.93
N THR A 87 2.89 -4.86 5.85
CA THR A 87 2.33 -4.58 4.53
C THR A 87 2.36 -5.82 3.64
N TYR A 88 1.59 -5.78 2.55
CA TYR A 88 1.55 -6.81 1.53
C TYR A 88 1.34 -6.18 0.16
N GLN A 89 2.16 -6.57 -0.83
CA GLN A 89 2.04 -6.04 -2.19
C GLN A 89 1.21 -6.99 -3.05
N GLN A 90 0.10 -6.50 -3.60
CA GLN A 90 -0.82 -7.32 -4.39
C GLN A 90 -0.15 -8.01 -5.58
N THR A 91 -0.54 -9.23 -5.86
CA THR A 91 0.05 -10.06 -6.92
C THR A 91 -0.60 -9.89 -8.29
N THR A 92 -1.79 -9.29 -8.36
CA THR A 92 -2.49 -9.00 -9.62
C THR A 92 -2.84 -7.51 -9.70
N GLU A 93 -3.28 -7.05 -10.86
CA GLU A 93 -3.63 -5.63 -11.07
C GLU A 93 -4.92 -5.21 -10.33
N VAL A 94 -5.72 -6.15 -9.83
CA VAL A 94 -7.08 -5.88 -9.34
C VAL A 94 -7.39 -6.43 -7.95
N THR A 95 -6.40 -7.00 -7.27
CA THR A 95 -6.58 -7.59 -5.94
C THR A 95 -6.23 -6.63 -4.78
N CYS A 96 -6.34 -5.32 -5.00
CA CYS A 96 -6.07 -4.33 -3.95
C CYS A 96 -6.99 -4.51 -2.72
N GLY A 97 -8.27 -4.80 -2.90
CA GLY A 97 -9.19 -5.10 -1.80
C GLY A 97 -8.81 -6.36 -1.02
N PRO A 98 -8.66 -7.52 -1.68
CA PRO A 98 -8.14 -8.74 -1.04
C PRO A 98 -6.81 -8.55 -0.30
N ALA A 99 -5.85 -7.87 -0.90
CA ALA A 99 -4.56 -7.58 -0.28
C ALA A 99 -4.70 -6.65 0.94
N SER A 100 -5.56 -5.63 0.85
CA SER A 100 -5.88 -4.76 2.00
C SER A 100 -6.53 -5.56 3.14
N ALA A 101 -7.46 -6.46 2.83
CA ALA A 101 -8.07 -7.34 3.83
C ALA A 101 -7.05 -8.31 4.45
N LEU A 102 -6.15 -8.88 3.65
CA LEU A 102 -5.08 -9.74 4.13
C LEU A 102 -4.20 -9.04 5.17
N MET A 103 -3.82 -7.78 4.91
CA MET A 103 -3.05 -6.98 5.87
C MET A 103 -3.82 -6.79 7.19
N VAL A 104 -5.13 -6.55 7.11
CA VAL A 104 -6.00 -6.41 8.30
C VAL A 104 -6.10 -7.73 9.07
N LEU A 105 -6.30 -8.85 8.38
CA LEU A 105 -6.32 -10.18 9.00
C LEU A 105 -5.01 -10.44 9.74
N ASN A 106 -3.88 -10.21 9.08
CA ASN A 106 -2.56 -10.42 9.66
C ASN A 106 -2.31 -9.54 10.89
N HIS A 107 -2.75 -8.27 10.86
CA HIS A 107 -2.66 -7.35 12.00
C HIS A 107 -3.33 -7.90 13.26
N PHE A 108 -4.44 -8.63 13.10
CA PHE A 108 -5.13 -9.29 14.21
C PHE A 108 -4.66 -10.73 14.46
N GLY A 109 -3.64 -11.20 13.75
CA GLY A 109 -3.06 -12.52 13.91
C GLY A 109 -3.83 -13.65 13.23
N GLU A 110 -4.74 -13.34 12.30
CA GLU A 110 -5.45 -14.31 11.48
C GLU A 110 -4.65 -14.59 10.20
N ASN A 111 -4.00 -15.76 10.12
CA ASN A 111 -3.07 -16.11 9.06
C ASN A 111 -3.54 -17.35 8.26
N ASN A 112 -4.84 -17.63 8.26
CA ASN A 112 -5.38 -18.83 7.60
C ASN A 112 -5.78 -18.59 6.14
N TYR A 113 -5.65 -17.37 5.62
CA TYR A 113 -6.06 -16.99 4.29
C TYR A 113 -4.89 -16.42 3.49
N ASP A 114 -4.86 -16.68 2.18
CA ASP A 114 -4.00 -15.98 1.24
C ASP A 114 -4.79 -14.98 0.36
N GLU A 115 -4.06 -14.16 -0.39
CA GLU A 115 -4.65 -13.12 -1.25
C GLU A 115 -5.68 -13.68 -2.25
N LEU A 116 -5.36 -14.82 -2.89
CA LEU A 116 -6.22 -15.36 -3.95
C LEU A 116 -7.43 -16.09 -3.37
N GLU A 117 -7.31 -16.74 -2.21
CA GLU A 117 -8.46 -17.27 -1.48
C GLU A 117 -9.44 -16.16 -1.08
N ILE A 118 -8.92 -15.04 -0.56
CA ILE A 118 -9.74 -13.86 -0.24
C ILE A 118 -10.37 -13.29 -1.50
N ALA A 119 -9.60 -13.19 -2.60
CA ALA A 119 -10.12 -12.69 -3.88
C ALA A 119 -11.25 -13.57 -4.45
N GLU A 120 -11.16 -14.90 -4.29
CA GLU A 120 -12.24 -15.81 -4.67
C GLU A 120 -13.49 -15.58 -3.82
N MET A 121 -13.35 -15.49 -2.50
CA MET A 121 -14.46 -15.23 -1.58
C MET A 121 -15.12 -13.88 -1.86
N MET A 122 -14.32 -12.84 -2.16
CA MET A 122 -14.82 -11.51 -2.54
C MET A 122 -15.32 -11.42 -3.99
N LYS A 123 -15.19 -12.49 -4.79
CA LYS A 123 -15.51 -12.48 -6.23
C LYS A 123 -14.79 -11.36 -6.97
N CYS A 124 -13.50 -11.22 -6.70
CA CYS A 124 -12.66 -10.20 -7.32
C CYS A 124 -12.29 -10.62 -8.75
N HIS A 125 -12.54 -9.75 -9.74
CA HIS A 125 -12.39 -10.06 -11.16
C HIS A 125 -11.42 -9.08 -11.87
N LYS A 126 -10.74 -9.52 -12.91
CA LYS A 126 -9.69 -8.74 -13.62
C LYS A 126 -9.94 -8.45 -15.11
N ASP A 127 -10.86 -9.12 -15.78
CA ASP A 127 -11.04 -9.00 -17.22
C ASP A 127 -12.18 -8.05 -17.59
N LEU A 128 -11.84 -6.95 -18.23
CA LEU A 128 -12.79 -5.96 -18.75
C LEU A 128 -13.61 -6.46 -19.96
N ASN A 129 -13.27 -7.61 -20.53
CA ASN A 129 -13.95 -8.15 -21.73
C ASN A 129 -15.19 -8.98 -21.40
N GLY A 130 -15.59 -9.05 -20.14
CA GLY A 130 -16.83 -9.73 -19.72
C GLY A 130 -16.81 -11.24 -19.89
N ASN A 131 -15.64 -11.86 -19.95
CA ASN A 131 -15.54 -13.31 -19.87
C ASN A 131 -15.87 -13.72 -18.44
N ASN A 132 -17.09 -14.20 -18.25
CA ASN A 132 -17.53 -14.68 -16.95
C ASN A 132 -16.75 -15.93 -16.58
N THR A 133 -15.65 -15.71 -15.86
CA THR A 133 -14.95 -16.78 -15.15
C THR A 133 -15.10 -16.48 -13.67
N GLU A 134 -15.42 -17.47 -12.88
CA GLU A 134 -15.45 -17.38 -11.42
C GLU A 134 -14.03 -17.29 -10.84
N GLU A 135 -13.03 -17.12 -11.70
CA GLU A 135 -11.64 -17.05 -11.27
C GLU A 135 -11.33 -15.66 -10.65
N PRO A 136 -10.57 -15.63 -9.55
CA PRO A 136 -10.18 -14.39 -8.91
C PRO A 136 -9.53 -13.41 -9.89
N GLY A 137 -9.95 -12.16 -9.80
CA GLY A 137 -9.42 -11.10 -10.63
C GLY A 137 -9.84 -11.13 -12.11
N VAL A 138 -10.89 -11.84 -12.49
CA VAL A 138 -11.47 -11.84 -13.86
C VAL A 138 -12.84 -11.20 -13.84
N ALA A 139 -13.10 -10.19 -14.69
CA ALA A 139 -14.37 -9.50 -14.75
C ALA A 139 -15.55 -10.47 -14.95
N ASN A 140 -16.64 -10.23 -14.24
CA ASN A 140 -17.89 -10.97 -14.43
C ASN A 140 -18.61 -10.57 -15.72
N GLU A 141 -19.81 -11.12 -15.98
CA GLU A 141 -20.63 -10.83 -17.19
C GLU A 141 -21.00 -9.35 -17.32
N GLN A 142 -21.00 -8.60 -16.22
CA GLN A 142 -21.28 -7.18 -16.17
C GLN A 142 -20.03 -6.33 -16.44
N GLY A 143 -18.86 -6.93 -16.56
CA GLY A 143 -17.59 -6.24 -16.77
C GLY A 143 -17.00 -5.63 -15.49
N GLU A 144 -17.50 -6.01 -14.32
CA GLU A 144 -16.97 -5.56 -13.04
C GLU A 144 -15.60 -6.19 -12.77
N ILE A 145 -14.67 -5.39 -12.30
CA ILE A 145 -13.31 -5.80 -11.91
C ILE A 145 -13.02 -5.39 -10.48
N GLY A 146 -12.04 -6.04 -9.85
CA GLY A 146 -11.72 -5.78 -8.46
C GLY A 146 -12.83 -6.22 -7.50
N THR A 147 -12.99 -5.53 -6.40
CA THR A 147 -14.03 -5.80 -5.41
C THR A 147 -14.67 -4.52 -4.90
N SER A 148 -15.91 -4.62 -4.45
CA SER A 148 -16.72 -3.52 -3.91
C SER A 148 -16.86 -3.63 -2.39
N THR A 149 -17.36 -2.57 -1.76
CA THR A 149 -17.52 -2.49 -0.30
C THR A 149 -18.42 -3.60 0.24
N ASP A 150 -19.53 -3.89 -0.44
CA ASP A 150 -20.46 -4.95 -0.02
C ASP A 150 -19.84 -6.35 -0.07
N ARG A 151 -18.95 -6.61 -1.04
CA ARG A 151 -18.22 -7.88 -1.13
C ARG A 151 -17.17 -8.01 -0.02
N MET A 152 -16.47 -6.93 0.28
CA MET A 152 -15.53 -6.92 1.40
C MET A 152 -16.25 -7.11 2.74
N VAL A 153 -17.37 -6.43 2.95
CA VAL A 153 -18.22 -6.63 4.13
C VAL A 153 -18.67 -8.09 4.23
N SER A 154 -19.20 -8.65 3.14
CA SER A 154 -19.65 -10.04 3.09
C SER A 154 -18.55 -11.03 3.44
N PHE A 155 -17.33 -10.81 2.95
CA PHE A 155 -16.17 -11.63 3.29
C PHE A 155 -15.89 -11.65 4.79
N PHE A 156 -15.77 -10.49 5.43
CA PHE A 156 -15.49 -10.42 6.86
C PHE A 156 -16.63 -10.99 7.72
N GLU A 157 -17.88 -10.80 7.32
CA GLU A 157 -19.05 -11.41 7.98
C GLU A 157 -19.03 -12.93 7.84
N GLU A 158 -18.68 -13.48 6.66
CA GLU A 158 -18.59 -14.91 6.40
C GLU A 158 -17.56 -15.60 7.29
N ILE A 159 -16.43 -14.94 7.54
CA ILE A 159 -15.40 -15.45 8.46
C ILE A 159 -15.70 -15.17 9.94
N GLY A 160 -16.86 -14.56 10.26
CA GLY A 160 -17.35 -14.34 11.62
C GLY A 160 -16.80 -13.09 12.31
N TRP A 161 -16.35 -12.10 11.55
CA TRP A 161 -15.85 -10.83 12.07
C TRP A 161 -16.98 -9.81 12.26
N GLU A 162 -16.80 -8.90 13.22
CA GLU A 162 -17.64 -7.70 13.38
C GLU A 162 -17.20 -6.66 12.37
N VAL A 163 -18.15 -6.12 11.58
CA VAL A 163 -17.89 -5.13 10.53
C VAL A 163 -18.75 -3.87 10.74
N ASP A 164 -18.16 -2.71 10.54
CA ASP A 164 -18.87 -1.44 10.34
C ASP A 164 -18.38 -0.79 9.03
N SER A 165 -19.26 -0.10 8.30
CA SER A 165 -18.93 0.38 6.96
C SER A 165 -19.77 1.57 6.51
N SER A 166 -19.34 2.20 5.42
CA SER A 166 -20.10 3.21 4.68
C SER A 166 -21.48 2.72 4.25
N LEU A 167 -21.66 1.42 3.96
CA LEU A 167 -22.97 0.88 3.55
C LEU A 167 -24.08 1.08 4.59
N VAL A 168 -23.74 1.13 5.87
CA VAL A 168 -24.70 1.34 6.97
C VAL A 168 -24.63 2.72 7.56
N LYS A 169 -23.56 3.46 7.34
CA LYS A 169 -23.35 4.78 7.97
C LYS A 169 -23.56 5.95 7.02
N ALA A 170 -23.47 5.74 5.71
CA ALA A 170 -23.69 6.80 4.74
C ALA A 170 -25.13 7.31 4.79
N GLN A 171 -25.29 8.61 4.55
CA GLN A 171 -26.58 9.26 4.40
C GLN A 171 -27.16 8.95 3.00
N GLU A 172 -28.40 9.40 2.74
CA GLU A 172 -29.08 9.15 1.45
C GLU A 172 -28.33 9.67 0.22
N ASP A 173 -27.43 10.66 0.40
CA ASP A 173 -26.58 11.21 -0.67
C ASP A 173 -25.23 10.51 -0.79
N GLY A 174 -25.00 9.43 -0.03
CA GLY A 174 -23.79 8.61 -0.07
C GLY A 174 -22.64 9.09 0.82
N TYR A 175 -22.74 10.28 1.42
CA TYR A 175 -21.69 10.77 2.31
C TYR A 175 -21.83 10.20 3.72
N THR A 176 -20.73 9.72 4.29
CA THR A 176 -20.63 9.43 5.73
C THR A 176 -20.24 10.69 6.51
N PHE A 177 -19.31 11.47 5.96
CA PHE A 177 -18.72 12.63 6.61
C PHE A 177 -18.94 13.87 5.74
N TYR A 178 -19.56 14.92 6.28
CA TYR A 178 -19.71 16.22 5.62
C TYR A 178 -18.60 17.19 5.99
N ASP A 179 -17.92 16.95 7.10
CA ASP A 179 -16.86 17.81 7.65
C ASP A 179 -15.57 16.98 7.84
N TYR A 180 -14.45 17.63 7.54
CA TYR A 180 -13.15 16.98 7.70
C TYR A 180 -12.85 16.60 9.15
N ASN A 181 -13.33 17.38 10.13
CA ASN A 181 -13.08 17.05 11.52
C ASN A 181 -13.86 15.80 11.97
N ASP A 182 -15.06 15.58 11.46
CA ASP A 182 -15.80 14.34 11.72
C ASP A 182 -15.02 13.12 11.17
N PHE A 183 -14.45 13.26 9.97
CA PHE A 183 -13.56 12.24 9.40
C PHE A 183 -12.30 12.03 10.25
N LYS A 184 -11.63 13.11 10.65
CA LYS A 184 -10.46 13.05 11.51
C LYS A 184 -10.74 12.33 12.83
N ASP A 185 -11.86 12.69 13.49
CA ASP A 185 -12.26 12.09 14.76
C ASP A 185 -12.54 10.58 14.57
N PHE A 186 -13.20 10.19 13.48
CA PHE A 186 -13.41 8.80 13.12
C PHE A 186 -12.09 8.03 12.91
N VAL A 187 -11.14 8.64 12.20
CA VAL A 187 -9.83 8.00 11.98
C VAL A 187 -9.10 7.82 13.31
N LEU A 188 -9.02 8.87 14.11
CA LEU A 188 -8.32 8.83 15.40
C LEU A 188 -8.99 7.84 16.38
N GLU A 189 -10.32 7.77 16.41
CA GLU A 189 -11.04 6.80 17.23
C GLU A 189 -10.67 5.36 16.86
N ASN A 190 -10.66 5.01 15.58
CA ASN A 190 -10.32 3.66 15.12
C ASN A 190 -8.85 3.33 15.40
N LEU A 191 -7.91 4.20 15.05
CA LEU A 191 -6.48 3.97 15.31
C LEU A 191 -6.19 3.79 16.81
N ASN A 192 -6.81 4.60 17.67
CA ASN A 192 -6.67 4.48 19.12
C ASN A 192 -7.29 3.20 19.69
N ASN A 193 -8.23 2.59 18.97
CA ASN A 193 -8.81 1.28 19.27
C ASN A 193 -8.09 0.12 18.54
N ASN A 194 -6.88 0.34 18.05
CA ASN A 194 -6.07 -0.64 17.31
C ASN A 194 -6.77 -1.22 16.07
N THR A 195 -7.56 -0.41 15.37
CA THR A 195 -8.35 -0.84 14.23
C THR A 195 -7.91 -0.11 12.96
N PRO A 196 -7.33 -0.79 11.96
CA PRO A 196 -7.06 -0.21 10.64
C PRO A 196 -8.38 0.06 9.91
N ILE A 197 -8.37 1.07 9.03
CA ILE A 197 -9.54 1.47 8.26
C ILE A 197 -9.27 1.19 6.79
N MET A 198 -9.98 0.25 6.21
CA MET A 198 -9.94 0.00 4.77
C MET A 198 -10.72 1.10 4.06
N VAL A 199 -10.11 1.73 3.07
CA VAL A 199 -10.71 2.81 2.28
C VAL A 199 -10.52 2.54 0.80
N GLU A 200 -11.52 2.91 0.02
CA GLU A 200 -11.46 2.87 -1.44
C GLU A 200 -11.59 4.30 -1.98
N TRP A 201 -10.78 4.67 -2.95
CA TRP A 201 -10.77 5.99 -3.56
C TRP A 201 -10.19 5.96 -4.98
N ILE A 202 -10.25 7.09 -5.67
CA ILE A 202 -9.94 7.20 -7.11
C ILE A 202 -8.47 6.92 -7.49
N ASP A 203 -7.57 6.69 -6.56
CA ASP A 203 -6.18 6.36 -6.88
C ASP A 203 -6.13 5.15 -7.84
N TRP A 204 -5.29 5.21 -8.86
CA TRP A 204 -5.23 4.18 -9.92
C TRP A 204 -6.58 3.82 -10.58
N ALA A 205 -7.53 4.77 -10.62
CA ALA A 205 -8.88 4.54 -11.13
C ALA A 205 -9.69 3.52 -10.31
N GLY A 206 -9.60 3.62 -9.00
CA GLY A 206 -10.25 2.77 -8.01
C GLY A 206 -9.23 1.89 -7.27
N HIS A 207 -8.99 2.19 -6.00
CA HIS A 207 -7.94 1.53 -5.25
C HIS A 207 -8.26 1.40 -3.76
N TRP A 208 -8.13 0.16 -3.25
CA TRP A 208 -8.23 -0.12 -1.82
C TRP A 208 -6.88 -0.01 -1.14
N SER A 209 -6.86 0.65 0.01
CA SER A 209 -5.71 0.73 0.91
C SER A 209 -6.19 0.84 2.37
N ASN A 210 -5.26 0.77 3.34
CA ASN A 210 -5.58 0.83 4.76
C ASN A 210 -5.03 2.12 5.38
N ILE A 211 -5.85 2.93 6.02
CA ILE A 211 -5.36 4.00 6.90
C ILE A 211 -4.86 3.33 8.19
N ILE A 212 -3.58 3.50 8.47
CA ILE A 212 -2.89 2.93 9.63
C ILE A 212 -2.27 3.99 10.54
N GLY A 213 -2.27 5.24 10.11
CA GLY A 213 -1.76 6.34 10.91
C GLY A 213 -2.32 7.71 10.52
N TYR A 214 -2.29 8.62 11.47
CA TYR A 214 -2.72 10.01 11.32
C TYR A 214 -1.81 10.91 12.16
N ASP A 215 -1.21 11.92 11.53
CA ASP A 215 -0.41 12.93 12.22
C ASP A 215 -1.03 14.32 12.05
N THR A 216 -1.31 14.97 13.17
CA THR A 216 -1.80 16.36 13.20
C THR A 216 -0.68 17.37 12.96
N MET A 217 0.55 16.93 12.76
CA MET A 217 1.75 17.78 12.65
C MET A 217 1.95 18.77 13.82
N GLY A 218 1.14 18.65 14.88
CA GLY A 218 1.18 19.53 16.05
C GLY A 218 0.68 20.95 15.80
N THR A 219 -0.10 21.16 14.74
CA THR A 219 -0.69 22.47 14.41
C THR A 219 -2.19 22.50 14.72
N GLU A 220 -2.75 23.72 14.84
CA GLU A 220 -4.19 23.88 15.00
C GLU A 220 -4.97 23.73 13.68
N SER A 221 -4.26 23.87 12.55
CA SER A 221 -4.84 23.79 11.21
C SER A 221 -4.81 22.37 10.70
N PRO A 222 -5.92 21.79 10.24
CA PRO A 222 -5.90 20.49 9.60
C PRO A 222 -5.28 20.51 8.19
N ALA A 223 -4.86 21.67 7.70
CA ALA A 223 -4.37 21.84 6.33
C ALA A 223 -3.06 21.06 6.04
N ASP A 224 -2.29 20.75 7.07
CA ASP A 224 -1.05 19.99 7.02
C ASP A 224 -1.14 18.61 7.69
N ASP A 225 -2.34 18.20 8.11
CA ASP A 225 -2.57 16.85 8.63
C ASP A 225 -2.21 15.78 7.60
N VAL A 226 -1.64 14.68 8.07
CA VAL A 226 -1.09 13.62 7.24
C VAL A 226 -1.76 12.28 7.57
N LEU A 227 -2.14 11.55 6.53
CA LEU A 227 -2.51 10.13 6.60
C LEU A 227 -1.31 9.26 6.28
N ILE A 228 -1.17 8.17 7.01
CA ILE A 228 -0.25 7.09 6.69
C ILE A 228 -1.08 5.90 6.26
N LEU A 229 -0.83 5.43 5.05
CA LEU A 229 -1.56 4.33 4.41
C LEU A 229 -0.65 3.11 4.30
N ALA A 230 -1.20 1.93 4.55
CA ALA A 230 -0.64 0.68 4.04
C ALA A 230 -1.29 0.39 2.69
N ASP A 231 -0.49 0.49 1.64
CA ASP A 231 -0.92 0.48 0.24
C ASP A 231 -0.45 -0.81 -0.45
N PRO A 232 -1.37 -1.67 -0.89
CA PRO A 232 -0.99 -2.92 -1.55
C PRO A 232 -0.41 -2.73 -2.96
N TYR A 233 -0.47 -1.53 -3.53
CA TYR A 233 0.14 -1.19 -4.83
C TYR A 233 1.10 -0.02 -4.70
N ASP A 234 1.93 -0.04 -3.68
CA ASP A 234 2.88 1.03 -3.44
C ASP A 234 3.96 1.08 -4.52
N THR A 235 3.88 2.10 -5.36
CA THR A 235 4.85 2.44 -6.39
C THR A 235 5.17 3.94 -6.37
N SER A 236 4.82 4.62 -5.28
CA SER A 236 4.75 6.09 -5.26
C SER A 236 6.05 6.76 -4.81
N ASP A 237 6.87 6.10 -4.00
CA ASP A 237 8.03 6.74 -3.35
C ASP A 237 9.38 6.06 -3.63
N HIS A 238 9.42 5.14 -4.58
CA HIS A 238 10.61 4.38 -4.97
C HIS A 238 11.12 3.39 -3.91
N SER A 239 10.31 3.01 -2.93
CA SER A 239 10.71 2.08 -1.87
C SER A 239 9.94 0.76 -1.88
N GLN A 240 8.76 0.70 -2.43
CA GLN A 240 7.84 -0.45 -2.43
C GLN A 240 7.77 -1.20 -1.10
N ASP A 241 7.84 -0.46 0.01
CA ASP A 241 7.70 -1.02 1.35
C ASP A 241 6.24 -1.14 1.80
N GLY A 242 5.31 -0.72 0.94
CA GLY A 242 3.88 -0.78 1.19
C GLY A 242 3.35 0.38 2.02
N TYR A 243 4.13 1.42 2.28
CA TYR A 243 3.66 2.59 3.02
C TYR A 243 3.59 3.81 2.13
N LYS A 244 2.48 4.52 2.22
CA LYS A 244 2.23 5.75 1.48
C LYS A 244 1.82 6.87 2.41
N ILE A 245 2.41 8.04 2.23
CA ILE A 245 2.09 9.25 2.97
C ILE A 245 1.21 10.15 2.11
N TYR A 246 0.08 10.59 2.64
CA TYR A 246 -0.84 11.45 1.92
C TYR A 246 -1.39 12.58 2.80
N GLN A 247 -1.64 13.75 2.21
CA GLN A 247 -2.24 14.87 2.95
C GLN A 247 -3.70 14.57 3.24
N GLY A 248 -4.09 14.63 4.52
CA GLY A 248 -5.42 14.27 4.98
C GLY A 248 -6.57 15.03 4.32
N PRO A 249 -6.58 16.38 4.30
CA PRO A 249 -7.64 17.13 3.63
C PRO A 249 -7.74 16.84 2.13
N ARG A 250 -6.60 16.63 1.46
CA ARG A 250 -6.61 16.31 0.03
C ARG A 250 -7.25 14.95 -0.23
N PHE A 251 -6.93 13.95 0.59
CA PHE A 251 -7.61 12.65 0.54
C PHE A 251 -9.12 12.84 0.72
N PHE A 252 -9.54 13.49 1.78
CA PHE A 252 -10.95 13.67 2.12
C PHE A 252 -11.77 14.28 0.98
N TYR A 253 -11.28 15.36 0.36
CA TYR A 253 -11.99 16.04 -0.73
C TYR A 253 -11.92 15.32 -2.08
N MET A 254 -11.06 14.31 -2.20
CA MET A 254 -10.94 13.46 -3.40
C MET A 254 -11.45 12.03 -3.14
N TRP A 255 -12.07 11.79 -2.00
CA TRP A 255 -12.50 10.46 -1.57
C TRP A 255 -13.78 10.05 -2.26
N LEU A 256 -13.64 9.63 -3.50
CA LEU A 256 -14.71 9.11 -4.34
C LEU A 256 -14.13 8.17 -5.41
N ASP A 257 -14.94 7.25 -5.90
CA ASP A 257 -14.68 6.51 -7.12
C ASP A 257 -15.99 6.29 -7.91
N SER A 258 -16.26 7.20 -8.81
CA SER A 258 -17.45 7.13 -9.69
C SER A 258 -17.23 6.35 -10.96
N GLY A 259 -16.02 5.77 -11.17
CA GLY A 259 -15.64 5.10 -12.40
C GLY A 259 -15.67 3.59 -12.33
N MET A 260 -15.42 3.01 -11.18
CA MET A 260 -15.21 1.58 -11.00
C MET A 260 -16.24 0.94 -10.08
N LEU A 261 -16.71 1.65 -9.07
CA LEU A 261 -17.68 1.14 -8.11
C LEU A 261 -19.13 1.39 -8.57
N PRO A 262 -20.09 0.60 -8.06
CA PRO A 262 -21.52 0.90 -8.21
C PRO A 262 -21.85 2.32 -7.74
N GLU A 263 -22.85 2.96 -8.36
CA GLU A 263 -23.22 4.36 -8.08
C GLU A 263 -23.54 4.61 -6.59
N ASP A 264 -24.13 3.64 -5.92
CA ASP A 264 -24.47 3.67 -4.49
C ASP A 264 -23.28 3.33 -3.57
N GLN A 265 -22.13 2.96 -4.14
CA GLN A 265 -20.89 2.64 -3.45
C GLN A 265 -19.71 3.46 -3.97
N SER A 266 -19.93 4.68 -4.44
CA SER A 266 -18.90 5.48 -5.12
C SER A 266 -18.39 6.67 -4.30
N ILE A 267 -18.98 6.96 -3.14
CA ILE A 267 -18.61 8.10 -2.31
C ILE A 267 -18.15 7.62 -0.94
N GLN A 268 -16.97 8.08 -0.51
CA GLN A 268 -16.40 7.82 0.83
C GLN A 268 -16.53 6.35 1.25
N GLN A 269 -16.07 5.44 0.41
CA GLN A 269 -16.16 4.01 0.69
C GLN A 269 -15.14 3.58 1.72
N TRP A 270 -15.63 2.98 2.81
CA TRP A 270 -14.78 2.47 3.88
C TRP A 270 -15.44 1.30 4.60
N LEU A 271 -14.60 0.51 5.24
CA LEU A 271 -15.01 -0.43 6.26
C LEU A 271 -13.92 -0.59 7.32
N VAL A 272 -14.35 -0.96 8.51
CA VAL A 272 -13.51 -1.46 9.59
C VAL A 272 -13.99 -2.85 9.99
N ALA A 273 -13.06 -3.75 10.21
CA ALA A 273 -13.37 -5.12 10.60
C ALA A 273 -12.44 -5.57 11.72
N LYS A 274 -12.96 -6.39 12.61
CA LYS A 274 -12.21 -6.98 13.73
C LYS A 274 -12.78 -8.34 14.13
N PRO A 275 -11.98 -9.20 14.74
CA PRO A 275 -12.45 -10.51 15.18
C PRO A 275 -13.72 -10.41 16.03
N GLY A 276 -14.73 -11.23 15.70
CA GLY A 276 -15.91 -11.39 16.53
C GLY A 276 -15.55 -11.93 17.91
N LYS A 277 -16.38 -11.65 18.91
CA LYS A 277 -16.14 -12.07 20.30
C LYS A 277 -16.37 -13.55 20.49
#